data_50537cf18bbd1a2fa7fc3d2ce26d8879
#
_entry.id   50537cf18bbd1a2fa7fc3d2ce26d8879
#
_cell.length_a   1.000
_cell.length_b   1.000
_cell.length_c   1.000
_cell.angle_alpha   90.00
_cell.angle_beta   90.00
_cell.angle_gamma   90.00
#
_symmetry.space_group_name_H-M   'P 1'
#
loop_
_entity.id
_entity.type
_entity.pdbx_description
1 polymer ?
#
loop_
_entity_poly.entity_id
_entity_poly.type
_entity_poly.pdbx_seq_one_letter_code
_entity_poly.pdbx_strand_id
1 'polypeptide(L)'
;MRKVLGRVAAGVVAMVMVTGGCAMFEDERTSKGRHLYRHYCMHCHGETGQQAEGFNWERMPDPRPRDLSESAAMSTFTDEEIFNTISREMRDTSLQSVLDDEEYFAVATMPTFRYTLSEDELWAIVGYVRTLHGGSLTFDVEGRRAQLESQFGAAQSDHDQARQVMEDALAKQEAEAAAAEDESDDDMSEDEDDEEYEEVVLPEEEAYEREAERFALAKAAWENFSKRPKMDHMARPDLTVTETEQHKLAEEGKNLYFNQYGCNGCHSIGDVGGLVGPALDRAGFRLNDTWVYRWIRYPQGVKKHTRMPNLGLDDHDARAVTAYLETLRAPKPDHPVPPPE
;
A
#
# COMPACT_ATOMS: atom_id res chain seq x y z
N MET A 1 -52.07 -66.46 -43.45
CA MET A 1 -50.71 -66.79 -43.21
C MET A 1 -49.94 -65.46 -43.10
N ARG A 2 -49.71 -64.96 -41.90
CA ARG A 2 -49.00 -63.65 -41.66
C ARG A 2 -47.59 -63.97 -41.09
N LYS A 3 -46.59 -63.48 -41.80
CA LYS A 3 -45.20 -63.51 -41.35
C LYS A 3 -44.97 -62.33 -40.40
N VAL A 4 -44.54 -62.61 -39.17
CA VAL A 4 -44.06 -61.63 -38.19
C VAL A 4 -42.56 -61.51 -38.37
N LEU A 5 -42.09 -60.37 -38.84
CA LEU A 5 -40.66 -60.02 -38.82
C LEU A 5 -40.31 -59.38 -37.47
N GLY A 6 -39.46 -60.04 -36.71
CA GLY A 6 -38.85 -59.46 -35.52
C GLY A 6 -37.72 -58.52 -35.90
N ARG A 7 -37.78 -57.27 -35.41
CA ARG A 7 -36.70 -56.32 -35.47
C ARG A 7 -35.79 -56.47 -34.23
N VAL A 8 -34.58 -56.84 -34.45
CA VAL A 8 -33.52 -56.78 -33.44
C VAL A 8 -32.96 -55.38 -33.47
N ALA A 9 -33.18 -54.61 -32.39
CA ALA A 9 -32.55 -53.32 -32.19
C ALA A 9 -31.17 -53.55 -31.57
N ALA A 10 -30.15 -53.30 -32.35
CA ALA A 10 -28.76 -53.24 -31.84
C ALA A 10 -28.56 -51.89 -31.13
N GLY A 11 -28.50 -51.91 -29.81
CA GLY A 11 -28.13 -50.76 -29.00
C GLY A 11 -26.64 -50.52 -29.10
N VAL A 12 -26.23 -49.50 -29.79
CA VAL A 12 -24.85 -48.96 -29.73
C VAL A 12 -24.74 -48.13 -28.45
N VAL A 13 -24.12 -48.70 -27.43
CA VAL A 13 -23.69 -47.95 -26.25
C VAL A 13 -22.44 -47.15 -26.64
N ALA A 14 -22.65 -45.86 -26.94
CA ALA A 14 -21.55 -44.90 -27.09
C ALA A 14 -20.94 -44.65 -25.72
N MET A 15 -19.83 -45.33 -25.42
CA MET A 15 -18.99 -45.04 -24.25
C MET A 15 -18.24 -43.73 -24.49
N VAL A 16 -18.83 -42.62 -24.04
CA VAL A 16 -18.13 -41.30 -24.01
C VAL A 16 -17.03 -41.42 -22.97
N MET A 17 -15.80 -41.65 -23.43
CA MET A 17 -14.62 -41.44 -22.61
C MET A 17 -14.50 -39.93 -22.38
N VAL A 18 -14.98 -39.48 -21.24
CA VAL A 18 -14.63 -38.17 -20.70
C VAL A 18 -13.17 -38.32 -20.24
N THR A 19 -12.24 -38.04 -21.14
CA THR A 19 -10.86 -37.72 -20.77
C THR A 19 -10.92 -36.42 -20.03
N GLY A 20 -11.12 -36.50 -18.71
CA GLY A 20 -10.96 -35.40 -17.80
C GLY A 20 -9.52 -34.92 -17.86
N GLY A 21 -9.22 -34.05 -18.81
CA GLY A 21 -8.10 -33.14 -18.68
C GLY A 21 -8.43 -32.24 -17.50
N CYS A 22 -7.89 -32.58 -16.32
CA CYS A 22 -7.73 -31.59 -15.28
C CYS A 22 -6.77 -30.53 -15.83
N ALA A 23 -7.28 -29.60 -16.66
CA ALA A 23 -6.72 -28.28 -16.69
C ALA A 23 -6.94 -27.80 -15.25
N MET A 24 -5.88 -27.79 -14.45
CA MET A 24 -5.87 -27.09 -13.18
C MET A 24 -6.09 -25.63 -13.57
N PHE A 25 -7.33 -25.19 -13.53
CA PHE A 25 -7.65 -23.76 -13.60
C PHE A 25 -7.03 -23.19 -12.34
N GLU A 26 -5.93 -22.46 -12.51
CA GLU A 26 -5.38 -21.64 -11.44
C GLU A 26 -6.53 -20.77 -10.92
N ASP A 27 -6.74 -20.76 -9.62
CA ASP A 27 -7.78 -19.92 -9.03
C ASP A 27 -7.49 -18.43 -9.32
N GLU A 28 -8.56 -17.62 -9.35
CA GLU A 28 -8.48 -16.22 -9.73
C GLU A 28 -7.52 -15.43 -8.82
N ARG A 29 -7.49 -15.74 -7.52
CA ARG A 29 -6.60 -15.09 -6.54
C ARG A 29 -5.13 -15.38 -6.85
N THR A 30 -4.78 -16.64 -7.07
CA THR A 30 -3.43 -17.06 -7.42
C THR A 30 -2.98 -16.43 -8.75
N SER A 31 -3.87 -16.39 -9.74
CA SER A 31 -3.60 -15.72 -11.03
C SER A 31 -3.35 -14.21 -10.86
N LYS A 32 -4.15 -13.54 -10.04
CA LYS A 32 -3.95 -12.13 -9.67
C LYS A 32 -2.62 -11.94 -8.95
N GLY A 33 -2.32 -12.79 -7.97
CA GLY A 33 -1.06 -12.78 -7.21
C GLY A 33 0.16 -12.95 -8.12
N ARG A 34 0.11 -13.90 -9.08
CA ARG A 34 1.16 -14.10 -10.07
C ARG A 34 1.39 -12.86 -10.93
N HIS A 35 0.33 -12.19 -11.38
CA HIS A 35 0.46 -10.96 -12.16
C HIS A 35 1.15 -9.84 -11.37
N LEU A 36 0.75 -9.66 -10.11
CA LEU A 36 1.33 -8.66 -9.22
C LEU A 36 2.80 -9.00 -8.86
N TYR A 37 3.09 -10.28 -8.57
CA TYR A 37 4.44 -10.75 -8.31
C TYR A 37 5.37 -10.47 -9.49
N ARG A 38 4.96 -10.80 -10.73
CA ARG A 38 5.74 -10.52 -11.95
C ARG A 38 5.96 -9.02 -12.16
N HIS A 39 5.05 -8.17 -11.69
CA HIS A 39 5.19 -6.73 -11.82
C HIS A 39 6.14 -6.12 -10.79
N TYR A 40 6.06 -6.55 -9.53
CA TYR A 40 6.76 -5.91 -8.42
C TYR A 40 7.92 -6.71 -7.84
N CYS A 41 7.85 -8.04 -7.81
CA CYS A 41 8.72 -8.90 -7.00
C CYS A 41 9.78 -9.64 -7.81
N MET A 42 9.45 -10.12 -9.03
CA MET A 42 10.31 -11.02 -9.81
C MET A 42 11.68 -10.44 -10.16
N HIS A 43 11.80 -9.12 -10.19
CA HIS A 43 13.05 -8.45 -10.53
C HIS A 43 14.17 -8.70 -9.51
N CYS A 44 13.79 -8.92 -8.25
CA CYS A 44 14.69 -9.24 -7.16
C CYS A 44 14.64 -10.73 -6.79
N HIS A 45 13.45 -11.34 -6.82
CA HIS A 45 13.24 -12.71 -6.36
C HIS A 45 13.25 -13.77 -7.48
N GLY A 46 13.39 -13.35 -8.75
CA GLY A 46 13.30 -14.29 -9.88
C GLY A 46 11.86 -14.59 -10.30
N GLU A 47 11.67 -15.13 -11.49
CA GLU A 47 10.34 -15.49 -12.01
C GLU A 47 9.74 -16.68 -11.29
N THR A 48 10.57 -17.68 -10.91
CA THR A 48 10.19 -18.88 -10.19
C THR A 48 10.44 -18.80 -8.68
N GLY A 49 10.90 -17.66 -8.19
CA GLY A 49 11.26 -17.44 -6.79
C GLY A 49 12.70 -17.83 -6.45
N GLN A 50 13.47 -18.34 -7.42
CA GLN A 50 14.87 -18.68 -7.21
C GLN A 50 15.74 -17.42 -7.22
N GLN A 51 16.56 -17.29 -6.21
CA GLN A 51 17.41 -16.11 -6.01
C GLN A 51 18.17 -15.67 -7.26
N ALA A 52 18.86 -16.59 -7.92
CA ALA A 52 19.75 -16.32 -9.05
C ALA A 52 19.03 -15.87 -10.34
N GLU A 53 17.71 -16.03 -10.42
CA GLU A 53 16.90 -15.61 -11.57
C GLU A 53 16.58 -14.11 -11.57
N GLY A 54 16.70 -13.44 -10.43
CA GLY A 54 16.52 -11.99 -10.36
C GLY A 54 17.57 -11.29 -11.22
N PHE A 55 17.15 -10.54 -12.24
CA PHE A 55 18.12 -9.90 -13.16
C PHE A 55 19.03 -8.87 -12.49
N ASN A 56 18.71 -8.53 -11.24
CA ASN A 56 19.48 -7.60 -10.41
C ASN A 56 20.42 -8.32 -9.41
N TRP A 57 20.43 -9.65 -9.40
CA TRP A 57 21.06 -10.48 -8.39
C TRP A 57 22.54 -10.16 -8.12
N GLU A 58 23.34 -10.00 -9.20
CA GLU A 58 24.79 -9.79 -9.07
C GLU A 58 25.16 -8.46 -8.42
N ARG A 59 24.27 -7.46 -8.50
CA ARG A 59 24.50 -6.10 -8.00
C ARG A 59 23.71 -5.78 -6.73
N MET A 60 22.90 -6.72 -6.26
CA MET A 60 22.18 -6.51 -4.99
C MET A 60 23.15 -6.53 -3.81
N PRO A 61 23.07 -5.54 -2.91
CA PRO A 61 23.82 -5.59 -1.65
C PRO A 61 23.32 -6.72 -0.76
N ASP A 62 24.17 -7.18 0.16
CA ASP A 62 23.77 -8.14 1.18
C ASP A 62 22.93 -7.45 2.29
N PRO A 63 21.96 -8.13 2.90
CA PRO A 63 21.47 -9.49 2.59
C PRO A 63 20.68 -9.52 1.29
N ARG A 64 20.99 -10.49 0.45
CA ARG A 64 20.28 -10.69 -0.82
C ARG A 64 18.85 -11.16 -0.61
N PRO A 65 17.95 -10.96 -1.61
CA PRO A 65 16.58 -11.46 -1.54
C PRO A 65 16.53 -12.95 -1.20
N ARG A 66 15.59 -13.33 -0.34
CA ARG A 66 15.39 -14.73 0.04
C ARG A 66 14.96 -15.58 -1.17
N ASP A 67 15.42 -16.82 -1.23
CA ASP A 67 14.91 -17.84 -2.14
C ASP A 67 13.49 -18.24 -1.71
N LEU A 68 12.51 -17.93 -2.55
CA LEU A 68 11.10 -18.20 -2.30
C LEU A 68 10.68 -19.59 -2.79
N SER A 69 11.54 -20.30 -3.52
CA SER A 69 11.30 -21.64 -4.04
C SER A 69 11.75 -22.73 -3.06
N GLU A 70 12.55 -22.37 -2.04
CA GLU A 70 13.07 -23.33 -1.07
C GLU A 70 12.01 -23.72 -0.03
N SER A 71 11.40 -24.90 -0.23
CA SER A 71 10.29 -25.37 0.60
C SER A 71 10.64 -25.49 2.09
N ALA A 72 11.85 -25.98 2.42
CA ALA A 72 12.27 -26.17 3.81
C ALA A 72 12.32 -24.82 4.59
N ALA A 73 12.85 -23.78 3.96
CA ALA A 73 12.90 -22.44 4.58
C ALA A 73 11.54 -21.75 4.57
N MET A 74 10.82 -21.79 3.44
CA MET A 74 9.58 -21.07 3.29
C MET A 74 8.41 -21.66 4.09
N SER A 75 8.42 -22.96 4.38
CA SER A 75 7.41 -23.60 5.22
C SER A 75 7.49 -23.23 6.70
N THR A 76 8.57 -22.61 7.14
CA THR A 76 8.71 -22.12 8.53
C THR A 76 7.95 -20.82 8.78
N PHE A 77 7.58 -20.08 7.73
CA PHE A 77 6.84 -18.83 7.84
C PHE A 77 5.33 -19.06 7.74
N THR A 78 4.57 -18.37 8.58
CA THR A 78 3.11 -18.30 8.45
C THR A 78 2.74 -17.36 7.30
N ASP A 79 1.47 -17.42 6.85
CA ASP A 79 0.97 -16.51 5.81
C ASP A 79 1.02 -15.05 6.27
N GLU A 80 0.72 -14.81 7.56
CA GLU A 80 0.77 -13.48 8.18
C GLU A 80 2.20 -12.93 8.26
N GLU A 81 3.21 -13.77 8.52
CA GLU A 81 4.60 -13.34 8.52
C GLU A 81 5.07 -12.91 7.13
N ILE A 82 4.66 -13.65 6.08
CA ILE A 82 4.94 -13.25 4.70
C ILE A 82 4.20 -11.96 4.37
N PHE A 83 2.91 -11.85 4.74
CA PHE A 83 2.11 -10.65 4.56
C PHE A 83 2.76 -9.45 5.26
N ASN A 84 3.12 -9.59 6.52
CA ASN A 84 3.77 -8.54 7.32
C ASN A 84 5.11 -8.11 6.71
N THR A 85 5.87 -9.05 6.12
CA THR A 85 7.12 -8.72 5.44
C THR A 85 6.92 -7.80 4.24
N ILE A 86 5.85 -8.01 3.45
CA ILE A 86 5.59 -7.20 2.25
C ILE A 86 4.76 -5.94 2.53
N SER A 87 4.20 -5.82 3.74
CA SER A 87 3.31 -4.72 4.14
C SER A 87 3.79 -3.93 5.36
N ARG A 88 5.00 -4.17 5.84
CA ARG A 88 5.55 -3.51 7.05
C ARG A 88 5.64 -1.99 6.89
N GLU A 89 5.63 -1.28 8.03
CA GLU A 89 6.05 0.11 8.06
C GLU A 89 7.58 0.19 7.89
N MET A 90 8.04 1.01 6.95
CA MET A 90 9.48 1.14 6.72
C MET A 90 10.22 1.80 7.89
N ARG A 91 9.51 2.64 8.67
CA ARG A 91 10.06 3.28 9.89
C ARG A 91 10.17 2.34 11.08
N ASP A 92 9.29 1.33 11.16
CA ASP A 92 9.29 0.36 12.27
C ASP A 92 10.40 -0.69 12.13
N THR A 93 11.06 -0.75 10.99
CA THR A 93 12.26 -1.57 10.86
C THR A 93 13.39 -0.91 11.63
N SER A 94 13.44 -1.21 12.92
CA SER A 94 14.58 -0.85 13.77
C SER A 94 15.85 -1.60 13.34
N LEU A 95 16.33 -1.30 12.16
CA LEU A 95 17.72 -1.53 11.76
C LEU A 95 18.68 -0.68 12.62
N GLN A 96 18.11 0.16 13.50
CA GLN A 96 18.83 1.01 14.42
C GLN A 96 19.84 0.23 15.27
N SER A 97 19.56 -1.05 15.58
CA SER A 97 20.49 -1.88 16.35
C SER A 97 21.67 -2.47 15.55
N VAL A 98 21.62 -2.35 14.23
CA VAL A 98 22.70 -2.83 13.33
C VAL A 98 23.54 -1.67 12.80
N LEU A 99 23.08 -0.43 12.98
CA LEU A 99 23.73 0.78 12.43
C LEU A 99 24.75 1.43 13.36
N ASP A 100 25.01 0.87 14.54
CA ASP A 100 26.08 1.33 15.43
C ASP A 100 27.49 0.97 14.94
N ASP A 101 27.61 0.18 13.86
CA ASP A 101 28.87 -0.07 13.16
C ASP A 101 28.99 0.85 11.93
N GLU A 102 29.88 1.83 12.00
CA GLU A 102 30.15 2.84 10.94
C GLU A 102 30.56 2.24 9.57
N GLU A 103 30.70 0.94 9.46
CA GLU A 103 31.19 0.23 8.27
C GLU A 103 30.07 -0.44 7.43
N TYR A 104 28.81 -0.38 7.87
CA TYR A 104 27.70 -1.04 7.16
C TYR A 104 26.95 -0.08 6.23
N PHE A 105 27.55 0.22 5.10
CA PHE A 105 26.87 0.94 4.02
C PHE A 105 26.06 -0.03 3.14
N ALA A 106 24.77 0.23 3.05
CA ALA A 106 23.85 -0.36 2.07
C ALA A 106 23.25 -1.74 2.41
N VAL A 107 22.41 -1.80 3.44
CA VAL A 107 21.49 -2.94 3.61
C VAL A 107 20.40 -2.84 2.54
N ALA A 108 20.34 -3.82 1.64
CA ALA A 108 19.20 -3.91 0.71
C ALA A 108 17.95 -4.24 1.51
N THR A 109 17.12 -3.25 1.69
CA THR A 109 15.86 -3.41 2.40
C THR A 109 14.76 -3.77 1.41
N MET A 110 14.02 -4.85 1.66
CA MET A 110 12.82 -5.16 0.87
C MET A 110 11.81 -4.01 1.05
N PRO A 111 11.34 -3.40 -0.05
CA PRO A 111 10.38 -2.31 0.02
C PRO A 111 9.03 -2.77 0.56
N THR A 112 8.28 -1.87 1.18
CA THR A 112 6.87 -2.08 1.51
C THR A 112 5.97 -1.87 0.30
N PHE A 113 4.86 -2.60 0.26
CA PHE A 113 3.83 -2.43 -0.77
C PHE A 113 2.48 -1.98 -0.20
N ARG A 114 2.35 -1.77 1.12
CA ARG A 114 1.10 -1.36 1.77
C ARG A 114 0.54 -0.02 1.27
N TYR A 115 1.40 0.88 0.82
CA TYR A 115 0.99 2.18 0.26
C TYR A 115 0.78 2.14 -1.26
N THR A 116 0.94 0.97 -1.88
CA THR A 116 0.83 0.77 -3.33
C THR A 116 -0.33 -0.15 -3.69
N LEU A 117 -0.53 -1.19 -2.89
CA LEU A 117 -1.49 -2.27 -3.12
C LEU A 117 -2.55 -2.31 -2.03
N SER A 118 -3.72 -2.84 -2.36
CA SER A 118 -4.74 -3.14 -1.36
C SER A 118 -4.37 -4.38 -0.53
N GLU A 119 -4.97 -4.53 0.66
CA GLU A 119 -4.76 -5.72 1.50
C GLU A 119 -5.11 -7.01 0.74
N ASP A 120 -6.21 -7.01 -0.03
CA ASP A 120 -6.60 -8.15 -0.89
C ASP A 120 -5.56 -8.48 -1.97
N GLU A 121 -4.91 -7.47 -2.54
CA GLU A 121 -3.82 -7.66 -3.51
C GLU A 121 -2.55 -8.22 -2.86
N LEU A 122 -2.24 -7.78 -1.64
CA LEU A 122 -1.12 -8.31 -0.85
C LEU A 122 -1.36 -9.78 -0.51
N TRP A 123 -2.56 -10.14 -0.07
CA TRP A 123 -2.93 -11.54 0.18
C TRP A 123 -2.87 -12.41 -1.09
N ALA A 124 -3.21 -11.83 -2.25
CA ALA A 124 -3.05 -12.53 -3.53
C ALA A 124 -1.57 -12.83 -3.83
N ILE A 125 -0.66 -11.89 -3.54
CA ILE A 125 0.80 -12.12 -3.67
C ILE A 125 1.25 -13.22 -2.71
N VAL A 126 0.82 -13.20 -1.45
CA VAL A 126 1.16 -14.26 -0.47
C VAL A 126 0.71 -15.64 -0.99
N GLY A 127 -0.53 -15.74 -1.50
CA GLY A 127 -1.05 -16.96 -2.09
C GLY A 127 -0.19 -17.47 -3.25
N TYR A 128 0.24 -16.59 -4.15
CA TYR A 128 1.14 -16.97 -5.25
C TYR A 128 2.53 -17.38 -4.72
N VAL A 129 3.12 -16.65 -3.78
CA VAL A 129 4.41 -17.01 -3.16
C VAL A 129 4.36 -18.39 -2.55
N ARG A 130 3.25 -18.80 -1.91
CA ARG A 130 3.06 -20.16 -1.42
C ARG A 130 3.20 -21.21 -2.53
N THR A 131 2.70 -20.93 -3.71
CA THR A 131 2.80 -21.89 -4.83
C THR A 131 4.23 -22.11 -5.33
N LEU A 132 5.13 -21.12 -5.16
CA LEU A 132 6.52 -21.19 -5.61
C LEU A 132 7.33 -22.30 -4.91
N HIS A 133 6.96 -22.67 -3.69
CA HIS A 133 7.58 -23.78 -2.92
C HIS A 133 6.63 -24.96 -2.67
N GLY A 134 5.54 -25.06 -3.44
CA GLY A 134 4.61 -26.19 -3.39
C GLY A 134 3.60 -26.13 -2.24
N GLY A 135 3.47 -24.98 -1.56
CA GLY A 135 2.46 -24.72 -0.53
C GLY A 135 1.17 -24.11 -1.09
N SER A 136 0.27 -23.78 -0.19
CA SER A 136 -0.98 -23.08 -0.48
C SER A 136 -1.27 -22.06 0.61
N LEU A 137 -2.05 -21.00 0.26
CA LEU A 137 -2.54 -20.03 1.21
C LEU A 137 -3.50 -20.71 2.19
N THR A 138 -3.27 -20.52 3.48
CA THR A 138 -4.11 -21.03 4.57
C THR A 138 -4.96 -19.95 5.24
N PHE A 139 -4.56 -18.67 5.08
CA PHE A 139 -5.30 -17.53 5.61
C PHE A 139 -6.66 -17.39 4.91
N ASP A 140 -7.73 -17.26 5.70
CA ASP A 140 -9.09 -17.08 5.19
C ASP A 140 -9.35 -15.63 4.74
N VAL A 141 -8.92 -15.31 3.54
CA VAL A 141 -9.09 -13.97 2.95
C VAL A 141 -10.56 -13.63 2.71
N GLU A 142 -11.40 -14.61 2.35
CA GLU A 142 -12.82 -14.37 2.12
C GLU A 142 -13.57 -14.13 3.44
N GLY A 143 -13.23 -14.86 4.49
CA GLY A 143 -13.73 -14.58 5.84
C GLY A 143 -13.32 -13.20 6.33
N ARG A 144 -12.06 -12.79 6.09
CA ARG A 144 -11.57 -11.43 6.41
C ARG A 144 -12.35 -10.36 5.65
N ARG A 145 -12.58 -10.56 4.37
CA ARG A 145 -13.41 -9.67 3.52
C ARG A 145 -14.80 -9.51 4.08
N ALA A 146 -15.50 -10.63 4.32
CA ALA A 146 -16.87 -10.65 4.83
C ALA A 146 -16.97 -9.97 6.21
N GLN A 147 -15.98 -10.19 7.08
CA GLN A 147 -15.90 -9.54 8.38
C GLN A 147 -15.82 -8.01 8.24
N LEU A 148 -14.90 -7.50 7.42
CA LEU A 148 -14.70 -6.06 7.23
C LEU A 148 -15.92 -5.40 6.58
N GLU A 149 -16.53 -6.07 5.59
CA GLU A 149 -17.76 -5.59 4.94
C GLU A 149 -18.93 -5.48 5.93
N SER A 150 -19.08 -6.50 6.79
CA SER A 150 -20.11 -6.50 7.84
C SER A 150 -19.87 -5.39 8.87
N GLN A 151 -18.62 -5.22 9.33
CA GLN A 151 -18.26 -4.16 10.27
C GLN A 151 -18.49 -2.76 9.69
N PHE A 152 -18.14 -2.55 8.43
CA PHE A 152 -18.39 -1.29 7.75
C PHE A 152 -19.89 -1.01 7.62
N GLY A 153 -20.69 -2.00 7.20
CA GLY A 153 -22.15 -1.85 7.07
C GLY A 153 -22.83 -1.56 8.41
N ALA A 154 -22.43 -2.22 9.49
CA ALA A 154 -22.95 -1.96 10.83
C ALA A 154 -22.59 -0.55 11.31
N ALA A 155 -21.31 -0.17 11.20
CA ALA A 155 -20.85 1.16 11.61
C ALA A 155 -21.50 2.29 10.82
N GLN A 156 -21.78 2.07 9.53
CA GLN A 156 -22.52 3.02 8.69
C GLN A 156 -23.96 3.21 9.19
N SER A 157 -24.66 2.11 9.51
CA SER A 157 -26.02 2.16 10.03
C SER A 157 -26.09 2.90 11.38
N ASP A 158 -25.17 2.58 12.29
CA ASP A 158 -25.10 3.21 13.63
C ASP A 158 -24.82 4.71 13.51
N HIS A 159 -23.88 5.10 12.64
CA HIS A 159 -23.56 6.51 12.34
C HIS A 159 -24.76 7.28 11.75
N ASP A 160 -25.47 6.69 10.78
CA ASP A 160 -26.63 7.33 10.17
C ASP A 160 -27.77 7.52 11.17
N GLN A 161 -27.95 6.55 12.09
CA GLN A 161 -28.93 6.65 13.17
C GLN A 161 -28.54 7.73 14.20
N ALA A 162 -27.28 7.78 14.64
CA ALA A 162 -26.78 8.79 15.58
C ALA A 162 -26.92 10.20 14.99
N ARG A 163 -26.60 10.38 13.70
CA ARG A 163 -26.80 11.65 13.00
C ARG A 163 -28.25 12.11 13.03
N GLN A 164 -29.21 11.20 12.75
CA GLN A 164 -30.62 11.55 12.77
C GLN A 164 -31.08 11.99 14.18
N VAL A 165 -30.64 11.27 15.21
CA VAL A 165 -30.95 11.61 16.61
C VAL A 165 -30.38 12.98 16.99
N MET A 166 -29.16 13.28 16.58
CA MET A 166 -28.53 14.58 16.81
C MET A 166 -29.29 15.70 16.08
N GLU A 167 -29.65 15.52 14.80
CA GLU A 167 -30.40 16.49 13.99
C GLU A 167 -31.78 16.77 14.63
N ASP A 168 -32.47 15.73 15.11
CA ASP A 168 -33.77 15.87 15.80
C ASP A 168 -33.64 16.61 17.14
N ALA A 169 -32.54 16.38 17.90
CA ALA A 169 -32.26 17.07 19.16
C ALA A 169 -31.95 18.55 18.96
N LEU A 170 -31.14 18.90 17.95
CA LEU A 170 -30.82 20.27 17.57
C LEU A 170 -32.08 21.03 17.10
N ALA A 171 -32.90 20.42 16.26
CA ALA A 171 -34.15 21.03 15.80
C ALA A 171 -35.12 21.31 16.96
N LYS A 172 -35.16 20.41 17.97
CA LYS A 172 -35.94 20.63 19.17
C LYS A 172 -35.41 21.77 20.03
N GLN A 173 -34.08 21.87 20.22
CA GLN A 173 -33.43 22.95 20.96
C GLN A 173 -33.68 24.31 20.29
N GLU A 174 -33.54 24.38 18.95
CA GLU A 174 -33.85 25.58 18.19
C GLU A 174 -35.32 26.02 18.33
N ALA A 175 -36.26 25.06 18.31
CA ALA A 175 -37.67 25.34 18.49
C ALA A 175 -38.01 25.84 19.91
N GLU A 176 -37.36 25.28 20.93
CA GLU A 176 -37.49 25.71 22.34
C GLU A 176 -36.91 27.12 22.52
N ALA A 177 -35.73 27.41 21.94
CA ALA A 177 -35.13 28.75 21.97
C ALA A 177 -36.03 29.81 21.31
N ALA A 178 -36.55 29.52 20.11
CA ALA A 178 -37.45 30.43 19.41
C ALA A 178 -38.78 30.67 20.20
N ALA A 179 -39.27 29.66 20.93
CA ALA A 179 -40.47 29.85 21.76
C ALA A 179 -40.18 30.71 23.01
N ALA A 180 -38.96 30.59 23.58
CA ALA A 180 -38.54 31.41 24.70
C ALA A 180 -38.34 32.90 24.34
N GLU A 181 -37.88 33.17 23.13
CA GLU A 181 -37.74 34.58 22.60
C GLU A 181 -39.12 35.25 22.43
N ASP A 182 -40.16 34.51 22.00
CA ASP A 182 -41.52 35.03 21.81
C ASP A 182 -42.20 35.35 23.16
N GLU A 183 -41.78 34.73 24.27
CA GLU A 183 -42.30 34.98 25.62
C GLU A 183 -41.57 36.16 26.33
N SER A 184 -40.37 36.58 25.87
CA SER A 184 -39.51 37.56 26.56
C SER A 184 -39.72 39.01 26.13
N ASP A 185 -40.61 39.36 25.18
CA ASP A 185 -40.76 40.68 24.59
C ASP A 185 -41.43 41.72 25.53
N ASP A 186 -41.75 41.42 26.80
CA ASP A 186 -42.48 42.28 27.69
C ASP A 186 -41.69 42.91 28.87
N ASP A 187 -40.37 42.60 29.06
CA ASP A 187 -39.58 43.23 30.16
C ASP A 187 -38.08 43.43 29.83
N MET A 188 -37.76 44.51 29.12
CA MET A 188 -36.39 44.93 28.85
C MET A 188 -35.84 45.72 30.03
N SER A 189 -35.13 45.09 30.96
CA SER A 189 -34.17 45.76 31.85
C SER A 189 -32.75 45.58 31.28
N GLU A 190 -32.12 46.73 30.90
CA GLU A 190 -30.73 46.82 30.43
C GLU A 190 -29.77 46.58 31.64
N ASP A 191 -29.42 45.34 31.88
CA ASP A 191 -28.25 44.99 32.69
C ASP A 191 -27.40 44.02 31.81
N GLU A 192 -26.37 44.59 31.10
CA GLU A 192 -25.35 43.89 30.37
C GLU A 192 -24.36 43.29 31.37
N ASP A 193 -24.69 42.12 31.93
CA ASP A 193 -23.69 41.27 32.52
C ASP A 193 -23.16 40.34 31.42
N ASP A 194 -21.86 40.48 31.09
CA ASP A 194 -21.09 39.60 30.22
C ASP A 194 -21.01 38.22 30.83
N GLU A 195 -22.09 37.43 30.79
CA GLU A 195 -22.07 36.03 31.10
C GLU A 195 -21.37 35.28 29.93
N GLU A 196 -20.18 34.75 30.24
CA GLU A 196 -19.44 33.83 29.38
C GLU A 196 -20.33 32.60 29.13
N TYR A 197 -21.01 32.55 27.99
CA TYR A 197 -21.85 31.39 27.62
C TYR A 197 -20.95 30.17 27.43
N GLU A 198 -20.90 29.29 28.44
CA GLU A 198 -20.36 27.95 28.24
C GLU A 198 -21.23 27.25 27.18
N GLU A 199 -20.59 26.89 26.07
CA GLU A 199 -21.21 26.15 24.98
C GLU A 199 -21.66 24.77 25.54
N VAL A 200 -22.96 24.60 25.75
CA VAL A 200 -23.53 23.35 26.25
C VAL A 200 -23.59 22.35 25.12
N VAL A 201 -22.61 21.44 25.06
CA VAL A 201 -22.60 20.32 24.11
C VAL A 201 -23.71 19.35 24.47
N LEU A 202 -24.57 19.01 23.51
CA LEU A 202 -25.65 18.06 23.71
C LEU A 202 -25.10 16.63 23.84
N PRO A 203 -25.65 15.77 24.69
CA PRO A 203 -25.27 14.36 24.79
C PRO A 203 -25.38 13.61 23.46
N GLU A 204 -26.29 14.03 22.60
CA GLU A 204 -26.51 13.51 21.25
C GLU A 204 -25.38 13.88 20.30
N GLU A 205 -24.76 15.05 20.44
CA GLU A 205 -23.58 15.46 19.70
C GLU A 205 -22.38 14.59 20.06
N GLU A 206 -22.11 14.37 21.33
CA GLU A 206 -21.04 13.45 21.77
C GLU A 206 -21.28 12.01 21.30
N ALA A 207 -22.55 11.56 21.28
CA ALA A 207 -22.89 10.25 20.76
C ALA A 207 -22.63 10.14 19.24
N TYR A 208 -22.98 11.20 18.50
CA TYR A 208 -22.71 11.27 17.05
C TYR A 208 -21.21 11.27 16.75
N GLU A 209 -20.42 12.06 17.47
CA GLU A 209 -18.96 12.11 17.27
C GLU A 209 -18.31 10.73 17.47
N ARG A 210 -18.70 9.98 18.53
CA ARG A 210 -18.21 8.62 18.77
C ARG A 210 -18.55 7.66 17.62
N GLU A 211 -19.78 7.70 17.12
CA GLU A 211 -20.19 6.85 16.00
C GLU A 211 -19.56 7.30 14.68
N ALA A 212 -19.31 8.59 14.49
CA ALA A 212 -18.59 9.12 13.32
C ALA A 212 -17.13 8.64 13.29
N GLU A 213 -16.44 8.65 14.43
CA GLU A 213 -15.09 8.10 14.56
C GLU A 213 -15.07 6.59 14.27
N ARG A 214 -15.99 5.83 14.86
CA ARG A 214 -16.11 4.40 14.63
C ARG A 214 -16.40 4.05 13.17
N PHE A 215 -17.28 4.81 12.53
CA PHE A 215 -17.55 4.68 11.09
C PHE A 215 -16.33 5.01 10.25
N ALA A 216 -15.59 6.07 10.57
CA ALA A 216 -14.36 6.44 9.86
C ALA A 216 -13.31 5.31 9.92
N LEU A 217 -13.12 4.69 11.08
CA LEU A 217 -12.20 3.57 11.27
C LEU A 217 -12.64 2.32 10.48
N ALA A 218 -13.91 1.95 10.55
CA ALA A 218 -14.45 0.80 9.82
C ALA A 218 -14.39 1.01 8.31
N LYS A 219 -14.69 2.22 7.84
CA LYS A 219 -14.56 2.62 6.44
C LYS A 219 -13.12 2.54 5.95
N ALA A 220 -12.17 3.07 6.73
CA ALA A 220 -10.76 3.02 6.39
C ALA A 220 -10.25 1.57 6.28
N ALA A 221 -10.64 0.70 7.22
CA ALA A 221 -10.28 -0.71 7.19
C ALA A 221 -10.83 -1.43 5.94
N TRP A 222 -12.10 -1.22 5.60
CA TRP A 222 -12.72 -1.76 4.40
C TRP A 222 -12.10 -1.22 3.10
N GLU A 223 -11.83 0.08 3.04
CA GLU A 223 -11.21 0.70 1.87
C GLU A 223 -9.77 0.22 1.67
N ASN A 224 -8.97 0.10 2.73
CA ASN A 224 -7.61 -0.44 2.67
C ASN A 224 -7.58 -1.89 2.22
N PHE A 225 -8.58 -2.68 2.62
CA PHE A 225 -8.71 -4.07 2.16
C PHE A 225 -9.08 -4.13 0.67
N SER A 226 -10.07 -3.36 0.24
CA SER A 226 -10.72 -3.52 -1.06
C SER A 226 -10.13 -2.65 -2.17
N LYS A 227 -9.46 -1.56 -1.83
CA LYS A 227 -8.97 -0.54 -2.76
C LYS A 227 -7.51 -0.24 -2.51
N ARG A 228 -6.77 0.04 -3.60
CA ARG A 228 -5.42 0.60 -3.47
C ARG A 228 -5.47 1.96 -2.78
N PRO A 229 -4.48 2.26 -1.93
CA PRO A 229 -4.37 3.56 -1.30
C PRO A 229 -4.42 4.69 -2.34
N LYS A 230 -5.23 5.70 -2.07
CA LYS A 230 -5.29 6.91 -2.87
C LYS A 230 -4.55 8.00 -2.13
N MET A 231 -3.76 8.75 -2.86
CA MET A 231 -3.29 10.04 -2.38
C MET A 231 -4.06 11.14 -3.11
N ASP A 232 -4.52 12.10 -2.36
CA ASP A 232 -5.09 13.31 -2.92
C ASP A 232 -4.04 14.07 -3.73
N HIS A 233 -4.51 14.98 -4.60
CA HIS A 233 -3.63 15.80 -5.41
C HIS A 233 -2.63 16.53 -4.51
N MET A 234 -1.35 16.17 -4.63
CA MET A 234 -0.29 16.78 -3.83
C MET A 234 -0.06 18.22 -4.30
N ALA A 235 -0.28 19.17 -3.42
CA ALA A 235 0.08 20.56 -3.65
C ALA A 235 1.59 20.67 -3.97
N ARG A 236 1.98 21.74 -4.64
CA ARG A 236 3.40 22.01 -4.88
C ARG A 236 4.07 22.26 -3.52
N PRO A 237 5.10 21.49 -3.14
CA PRO A 237 5.80 21.70 -1.88
C PRO A 237 6.60 23.03 -1.97
N ASP A 238 6.71 23.72 -0.85
CA ASP A 238 7.75 24.72 -0.68
C ASP A 238 9.03 24.00 -0.19
N LEU A 239 10.01 23.90 -1.05
CA LEU A 239 11.30 23.27 -0.77
C LEU A 239 12.39 24.30 -0.45
N THR A 240 12.02 25.57 -0.24
CA THR A 240 12.97 26.64 0.06
C THR A 240 13.55 26.44 1.45
N VAL A 241 14.87 26.28 1.51
CA VAL A 241 15.64 26.15 2.75
C VAL A 241 16.95 26.93 2.62
N THR A 242 17.61 27.22 3.73
CA THR A 242 18.95 27.80 3.72
C THR A 242 19.99 26.78 3.26
N GLU A 243 21.14 27.25 2.75
CA GLU A 243 22.22 26.36 2.31
C GLU A 243 22.67 25.36 3.42
N THR A 244 22.70 25.84 4.67
CA THR A 244 23.06 24.98 5.82
C THR A 244 22.02 23.90 6.08
N GLU A 245 20.75 24.23 5.98
CA GLU A 245 19.65 23.26 6.12
C GLU A 245 19.62 22.27 4.96
N GLN A 246 19.85 22.74 3.74
CA GLN A 246 19.96 21.90 2.55
C GLN A 246 21.06 20.83 2.72
N HIS A 247 22.22 21.22 3.26
CA HIS A 247 23.31 20.29 3.49
C HIS A 247 22.95 19.24 4.54
N LYS A 248 22.33 19.65 5.65
CA LYS A 248 21.87 18.71 6.69
C LYS A 248 20.83 17.74 6.17
N LEU A 249 19.82 18.25 5.45
CA LEU A 249 18.80 17.43 4.82
C LEU A 249 19.41 16.44 3.83
N ALA A 250 20.42 16.84 3.06
CA ALA A 250 21.06 15.95 2.10
C ALA A 250 21.85 14.81 2.78
N GLU A 251 22.52 15.07 3.91
CA GLU A 251 23.19 14.01 4.69
C GLU A 251 22.18 13.03 5.30
N GLU A 252 21.12 13.55 5.91
CA GLU A 252 20.02 12.73 6.41
C GLU A 252 19.36 11.93 5.28
N GLY A 253 19.05 12.58 4.16
CA GLY A 253 18.48 11.96 2.98
C GLY A 253 19.33 10.83 2.40
N LYS A 254 20.67 10.95 2.49
CA LYS A 254 21.59 9.87 2.13
C LYS A 254 21.39 8.65 3.03
N ASN A 255 21.29 8.86 4.34
CA ASN A 255 21.03 7.77 5.29
C ASN A 255 19.67 7.12 5.04
N LEU A 256 18.61 7.92 4.85
CA LEU A 256 17.27 7.44 4.52
C LEU A 256 17.26 6.62 3.21
N TYR A 257 17.99 7.07 2.18
CA TYR A 257 18.11 6.42 0.89
C TYR A 257 18.71 5.02 0.98
N PHE A 258 19.82 4.88 1.71
CA PHE A 258 20.56 3.62 1.77
C PHE A 258 20.07 2.67 2.86
N ASN A 259 19.71 3.20 4.03
CA ASN A 259 19.54 2.38 5.24
C ASN A 259 18.06 2.24 5.65
N GLN A 260 17.26 3.30 5.50
CA GLN A 260 15.86 3.26 5.97
C GLN A 260 14.90 2.74 4.90
N TYR A 261 14.94 3.35 3.71
CA TYR A 261 14.00 3.03 2.63
C TYR A 261 14.58 2.07 1.58
N GLY A 262 15.88 1.79 1.61
CA GLY A 262 16.51 0.81 0.72
C GLY A 262 16.37 1.14 -0.77
N CYS A 263 16.38 2.42 -1.15
CA CYS A 263 16.23 2.86 -2.54
C CYS A 263 17.32 2.28 -3.44
N ASN A 264 18.50 2.02 -2.88
CA ASN A 264 19.63 1.35 -3.54
C ASN A 264 19.35 -0.11 -3.93
N GLY A 265 18.34 -0.76 -3.39
CA GLY A 265 17.90 -2.08 -3.85
C GLY A 265 17.40 -2.07 -5.30
N CYS A 266 16.86 -0.93 -5.75
CA CYS A 266 16.33 -0.76 -7.10
C CYS A 266 17.15 0.20 -7.97
N HIS A 267 17.79 1.22 -7.38
CA HIS A 267 18.51 2.28 -8.09
C HIS A 267 20.00 2.23 -7.79
N SER A 268 20.80 2.35 -8.82
CA SER A 268 22.25 2.47 -8.66
C SER A 268 22.69 3.93 -8.54
N ILE A 269 23.76 4.14 -7.75
CA ILE A 269 24.58 5.35 -7.70
C ILE A 269 26.03 4.88 -7.83
N GLY A 270 26.74 5.30 -8.86
CA GLY A 270 28.02 4.72 -9.24
C GLY A 270 27.88 3.23 -9.56
N ASP A 271 28.75 2.44 -8.96
CA ASP A 271 28.75 0.98 -9.12
C ASP A 271 27.94 0.23 -8.06
N VAL A 272 27.31 0.97 -7.14
CA VAL A 272 26.55 0.40 -6.01
C VAL A 272 25.05 0.50 -6.28
N GLY A 273 24.33 -0.60 -6.03
CA GLY A 273 22.87 -0.66 -6.07
C GLY A 273 22.30 -1.37 -7.29
N GLY A 274 20.98 -1.49 -7.29
CA GLY A 274 20.21 -2.27 -8.23
C GLY A 274 19.98 -1.62 -9.59
N LEU A 275 19.47 -2.43 -10.52
CA LEU A 275 19.20 -2.04 -11.91
C LEU A 275 17.71 -2.09 -12.28
N VAL A 276 16.81 -2.25 -11.28
CA VAL A 276 15.35 -2.26 -11.51
C VAL A 276 14.86 -0.88 -11.92
N GLY A 277 15.37 0.16 -11.25
CA GLY A 277 15.16 1.55 -11.57
C GLY A 277 16.33 2.16 -12.34
N PRO A 278 16.17 3.39 -12.86
CA PRO A 278 17.28 4.09 -13.53
C PRO A 278 18.40 4.44 -12.53
N ALA A 279 19.63 4.52 -13.04
CA ALA A 279 20.75 5.07 -12.28
C ALA A 279 20.51 6.54 -11.91
N LEU A 280 20.85 6.91 -10.68
CA LEU A 280 20.55 8.22 -10.10
C LEU A 280 21.78 9.13 -9.98
N ASP A 281 22.96 8.72 -10.47
CA ASP A 281 24.21 9.50 -10.41
C ASP A 281 24.07 10.95 -10.86
N ARG A 282 23.08 11.24 -11.66
CA ARG A 282 22.84 12.55 -12.26
C ARG A 282 21.45 13.10 -11.97
N ALA A 283 20.81 12.63 -10.90
CA ALA A 283 19.48 13.08 -10.56
C ALA A 283 19.41 14.61 -10.43
N GLY A 284 20.36 15.22 -9.73
CA GLY A 284 20.43 16.66 -9.53
C GLY A 284 20.69 17.51 -10.78
N PHE A 285 21.05 16.89 -11.94
CA PHE A 285 21.12 17.57 -13.23
C PHE A 285 19.88 17.36 -14.09
N ARG A 286 19.22 16.22 -13.92
CA ARG A 286 18.19 15.75 -14.86
C ARG A 286 16.77 16.00 -14.38
N LEU A 287 16.60 16.09 -13.08
CA LEU A 287 15.30 16.10 -12.43
C LEU A 287 15.12 17.41 -11.66
N ASN A 288 13.89 17.88 -11.66
CA ASN A 288 13.49 19.02 -10.85
C ASN A 288 13.12 18.53 -9.44
N ASP A 289 13.53 19.24 -8.40
CA ASP A 289 13.30 18.94 -6.98
C ASP A 289 11.83 18.68 -6.63
N THR A 290 10.97 19.61 -7.03
CA THR A 290 9.51 19.52 -6.84
C THR A 290 8.95 18.24 -7.50
N TRP A 291 9.47 17.88 -8.68
CA TRP A 291 9.06 16.66 -9.37
C TRP A 291 9.58 15.42 -8.62
N VAL A 292 10.85 15.42 -8.16
CA VAL A 292 11.43 14.31 -7.38
C VAL A 292 10.64 14.09 -6.10
N TYR A 293 10.40 15.16 -5.32
CA TYR A 293 9.61 15.09 -4.10
C TYR A 293 8.23 14.46 -4.32
N ARG A 294 7.50 14.89 -5.35
CA ARG A 294 6.16 14.36 -5.68
C ARG A 294 6.23 12.93 -6.19
N TRP A 295 7.26 12.60 -6.96
CA TRP A 295 7.48 11.26 -7.50
C TRP A 295 7.74 10.24 -6.40
N ILE A 296 8.64 10.52 -5.46
CA ILE A 296 8.99 9.57 -4.39
C ILE A 296 7.85 9.36 -3.39
N ARG A 297 7.01 10.37 -3.19
CA ARG A 297 5.84 10.26 -2.31
C ARG A 297 4.65 9.58 -2.98
N TYR A 298 4.47 9.74 -4.27
CA TYR A 298 3.31 9.17 -4.96
C TYR A 298 3.62 8.79 -6.43
N PRO A 299 4.44 7.77 -6.65
CA PRO A 299 4.84 7.39 -8.01
C PRO A 299 3.67 6.95 -8.88
N GLN A 300 2.66 6.25 -8.34
CA GLN A 300 1.47 5.80 -9.08
C GLN A 300 0.56 6.95 -9.52
N GLY A 301 0.55 8.07 -8.80
CA GLY A 301 -0.18 9.27 -9.19
C GLY A 301 0.42 9.97 -10.40
N VAL A 302 1.75 9.89 -10.55
CA VAL A 302 2.46 10.43 -11.71
C VAL A 302 2.46 9.44 -12.87
N LYS A 303 2.68 8.15 -12.58
CA LYS A 303 2.70 7.08 -13.59
C LYS A 303 2.00 5.82 -13.06
N LYS A 304 0.75 5.63 -13.44
CA LYS A 304 -0.16 4.60 -12.92
C LYS A 304 0.42 3.17 -12.88
N HIS A 305 1.26 2.82 -13.86
CA HIS A 305 1.84 1.48 -14.00
C HIS A 305 3.35 1.47 -13.72
N THR A 306 3.84 2.37 -12.88
CA THR A 306 5.24 2.30 -12.45
C THR A 306 5.46 1.10 -11.51
N ARG A 307 6.66 0.51 -11.60
CA ARG A 307 7.11 -0.53 -10.66
C ARG A 307 7.65 0.03 -9.35
N MET A 308 8.02 1.32 -9.34
CA MET A 308 8.46 1.98 -8.12
C MET A 308 7.29 2.01 -7.13
N PRO A 309 7.39 1.34 -5.97
CA PRO A 309 6.34 1.38 -4.96
C PRO A 309 6.33 2.75 -4.27
N ASN A 310 5.18 3.08 -3.68
CA ASN A 310 5.12 4.12 -2.67
C ASN A 310 5.64 3.53 -1.35
N LEU A 311 6.67 4.12 -0.80
CA LEU A 311 7.34 3.64 0.41
C LEU A 311 6.81 4.29 1.69
N GLY A 312 5.82 5.18 1.58
CA GLY A 312 5.21 5.86 2.73
C GLY A 312 6.08 6.95 3.35
N LEU A 313 6.99 7.58 2.57
CA LEU A 313 7.77 8.70 3.08
C LEU A 313 6.84 9.83 3.55
N ASP A 314 7.07 10.34 4.74
CA ASP A 314 6.42 11.57 5.17
C ASP A 314 7.01 12.81 4.48
N ASP A 315 6.57 13.99 4.88
CA ASP A 315 7.02 15.25 4.29
C ASP A 315 8.51 15.50 4.54
N HIS A 316 8.97 15.26 5.77
CA HIS A 316 10.36 15.50 6.15
C HIS A 316 11.33 14.55 5.42
N ASP A 317 11.05 13.25 5.45
CA ASP A 317 11.88 12.24 4.79
C ASP A 317 11.94 12.45 3.27
N ALA A 318 10.81 12.82 2.67
CA ALA A 318 10.76 13.10 1.25
C ALA A 318 11.58 14.34 0.87
N ARG A 319 11.59 15.40 1.72
CA ARG A 319 12.46 16.56 1.55
C ARG A 319 13.93 16.17 1.66
N ALA A 320 14.28 15.39 2.68
CA ALA A 320 15.65 14.94 2.91
C ALA A 320 16.18 14.09 1.75
N VAL A 321 15.42 13.09 1.29
CA VAL A 321 15.81 12.28 0.13
C VAL A 321 15.88 13.12 -1.15
N THR A 322 14.99 14.08 -1.35
CA THR A 322 15.06 15.01 -2.48
C THR A 322 16.33 15.84 -2.44
N ALA A 323 16.66 16.41 -1.27
CA ALA A 323 17.89 17.19 -1.08
C ALA A 323 19.16 16.35 -1.37
N TYR A 324 19.18 15.08 -0.93
CA TYR A 324 20.27 14.18 -1.27
C TYR A 324 20.39 13.93 -2.78
N LEU A 325 19.28 13.62 -3.46
CA LEU A 325 19.27 13.36 -4.90
C LEU A 325 19.72 14.59 -5.72
N GLU A 326 19.49 15.80 -5.25
CA GLU A 326 19.97 17.04 -5.88
C GLU A 326 21.49 17.17 -5.84
N THR A 327 22.17 16.56 -4.85
CA THR A 327 23.65 16.54 -4.78
C THR A 327 24.27 15.64 -5.83
N LEU A 328 23.52 14.72 -6.43
CA LEU A 328 24.00 13.73 -7.37
C LEU A 328 24.20 14.34 -8.76
N ARG A 329 25.40 14.85 -9.02
CA ARG A 329 25.76 15.62 -10.22
C ARG A 329 26.99 15.06 -10.93
N ALA A 330 27.07 13.71 -11.07
CA ALA A 330 28.16 13.07 -11.79
C ALA A 330 28.28 13.62 -13.22
N PRO A 331 29.49 13.72 -13.78
CA PRO A 331 29.70 14.14 -15.17
C PRO A 331 29.00 13.19 -16.14
N LYS A 332 28.67 13.70 -17.33
CA LYS A 332 28.13 12.85 -18.39
C LYS A 332 29.22 11.83 -18.80
N PRO A 333 28.87 10.53 -18.93
CA PRO A 333 29.82 9.55 -19.47
C PRO A 333 30.36 10.00 -20.84
N ASP A 334 31.66 9.89 -21.06
CA ASP A 334 32.34 10.32 -22.29
C ASP A 334 32.00 9.44 -23.48
N HIS A 335 31.37 8.30 -23.28
CA HIS A 335 30.97 7.39 -24.33
C HIS A 335 29.48 7.41 -24.60
N PRO A 336 29.04 7.69 -25.82
CA PRO A 336 27.65 7.44 -26.19
C PRO A 336 27.36 5.95 -26.01
N VAL A 337 26.27 5.62 -25.34
CA VAL A 337 25.74 4.26 -25.30
C VAL A 337 25.53 3.85 -26.76
N PRO A 338 26.13 2.75 -27.25
CA PRO A 338 25.85 2.29 -28.59
C PRO A 338 24.33 2.01 -28.72
N PRO A 339 23.74 2.26 -29.88
CA PRO A 339 22.35 1.91 -30.09
C PRO A 339 22.15 0.41 -29.82
N PRO A 340 21.02 -0.02 -29.30
CA PRO A 340 20.72 -1.43 -29.14
C PRO A 340 20.75 -2.10 -30.52
N GLU A 341 21.44 -3.25 -30.63
CA GLU A 341 21.49 -4.08 -31.84
C GLU A 341 20.10 -4.71 -32.12
#